data_db8a6f0516b09660b1504061b6c3c685
#
_entry.id   db8a6f0516b09660b1504061b6c3c685
#
_cell.length_a   1.000
_cell.length_b   1.000
_cell.length_c   1.000
_cell.angle_alpha   90.00
_cell.angle_beta   90.00
_cell.angle_gamma   90.00
#
_symmetry.space_group_name_H-M   'P 1'
#
loop_
_entity.id
_entity.type
_entity.pdbx_description
1 polymer ?
#
loop_
_entity_poly.entity_id
_entity_poly.type
_entity_poly.pdbx_seq_one_letter_code
_entity_poly.pdbx_strand_id
1 'polypeptide(L)'
;MDRYLVGKGWEGFCDRLQCASHCIDIALHYNRILCIDWTDRIWSHDDRHFYSYFDLVGVPYVTTVGQIPQQLETFPILWQGDLGRLADEWLYDRKGEIAFDATERNHHQPVWVYPGIGNRYYDFIKLHSQMRFRPEIAAEITRMIADVPTNLPVVHLRGTDRALPDGRWEELLRAAPVAIVVSDDSALVARWLADSPDSMVVSETLAPNLAGNGVGIGTHKTDPLVLKNQGVDKHRLNLRLLADFIIMARAPHAHAINPNSLFFSMSRFFGQCGGVGPIFQAAPKAEKFSTHHRGHHFYFRQSP
;
A
#
# COMPACT_ATOMS: atom_id res chain seq x y z
N MET A 1 7.80 31.94 -3.94
CA MET A 1 7.25 31.36 -2.72
C MET A 1 7.05 29.87 -2.96
N ASP A 2 7.58 29.04 -2.06
CA ASP A 2 7.45 27.61 -2.16
C ASP A 2 5.99 27.18 -2.06
N ARG A 3 5.62 26.17 -2.82
CA ARG A 3 4.28 25.59 -2.84
C ARG A 3 4.36 24.12 -2.44
N TYR A 4 3.49 23.72 -1.56
CA TYR A 4 3.52 22.39 -0.96
C TYR A 4 2.30 21.56 -1.37
N LEU A 5 2.49 20.25 -1.41
CA LEU A 5 1.44 19.25 -1.54
C LEU A 5 1.59 18.26 -0.38
N VAL A 6 0.57 18.12 0.45
CA VAL A 6 0.54 17.13 1.53
C VAL A 6 -0.38 15.99 1.12
N GLY A 7 0.19 14.82 0.86
CA GLY A 7 -0.57 13.60 0.56
C GLY A 7 -0.92 12.86 1.84
N LYS A 8 -2.18 12.89 2.25
CA LYS A 8 -2.68 12.15 3.41
C LYS A 8 -3.06 10.74 3.00
N GLY A 9 -2.21 9.76 3.31
CA GLY A 9 -2.54 8.35 3.11
C GLY A 9 -3.65 7.91 4.06
N TRP A 10 -4.57 7.08 3.54
CA TRP A 10 -5.67 6.51 4.29
C TRP A 10 -5.90 5.06 3.84
N GLU A 11 -6.66 4.28 4.60
CA GLU A 11 -6.96 2.88 4.29
C GLU A 11 -5.73 1.95 4.31
N GLY A 12 -5.78 0.85 3.55
CA GLY A 12 -4.71 -0.14 3.45
C GLY A 12 -3.49 0.33 2.67
N PHE A 13 -2.43 -0.46 2.74
CA PHE A 13 -1.14 -0.15 2.11
C PHE A 13 -1.25 0.25 0.63
N CYS A 14 -2.03 -0.50 -0.15
CA CYS A 14 -2.14 -0.23 -1.58
C CYS A 14 -2.97 1.02 -1.89
N ASP A 15 -3.96 1.34 -1.07
CA ASP A 15 -4.70 2.60 -1.19
C ASP A 15 -3.77 3.80 -0.91
N ARG A 16 -2.88 3.66 0.06
CA ARG A 16 -1.83 4.65 0.37
C ARG A 16 -0.81 4.79 -0.74
N LEU A 17 -0.41 3.69 -1.37
CA LEU A 17 0.47 3.74 -2.54
C LEU A 17 -0.21 4.44 -3.73
N GLN A 18 -1.50 4.23 -3.95
CA GLN A 18 -2.25 4.97 -4.96
C GLN A 18 -2.26 6.47 -4.68
N CYS A 19 -2.55 6.86 -3.44
CA CYS A 19 -2.48 8.26 -3.02
C CYS A 19 -1.08 8.84 -3.25
N ALA A 20 -0.04 8.14 -2.84
CA ALA A 20 1.35 8.58 -3.02
C ALA A 20 1.71 8.75 -4.50
N SER A 21 1.32 7.79 -5.36
CA SER A 21 1.54 7.90 -6.81
C SER A 21 0.90 9.14 -7.40
N HIS A 22 -0.37 9.38 -7.05
CA HIS A 22 -1.09 10.56 -7.52
C HIS A 22 -0.46 11.87 -7.01
N CYS A 23 -0.05 11.91 -5.74
CA CYS A 23 0.62 13.07 -5.18
C CYS A 23 1.99 13.34 -5.83
N ILE A 24 2.73 12.30 -6.20
CA ILE A 24 3.99 12.43 -6.95
C ILE A 24 3.72 13.10 -8.30
N ASP A 25 2.69 12.67 -9.01
CA ASP A 25 2.30 13.26 -10.29
C ASP A 25 1.93 14.74 -10.18
N ILE A 26 1.06 15.06 -9.23
CA ILE A 26 0.65 16.43 -8.95
C ILE A 26 1.86 17.30 -8.60
N ALA A 27 2.72 16.80 -7.70
CA ALA A 27 3.89 17.55 -7.24
C ALA A 27 4.84 17.89 -8.40
N LEU A 28 5.12 16.92 -9.26
CA LEU A 28 5.97 17.12 -10.43
C LEU A 28 5.32 18.04 -11.49
N HIS A 29 4.05 17.79 -11.78
CA HIS A 29 3.34 18.56 -12.80
C HIS A 29 3.19 20.04 -12.43
N TYR A 30 2.94 20.33 -11.15
CA TYR A 30 2.71 21.69 -10.67
C TYR A 30 3.87 22.30 -9.91
N ASN A 31 5.04 21.64 -9.93
CA ASN A 31 6.25 22.07 -9.24
C ASN A 31 6.00 22.39 -7.76
N ARG A 32 5.45 21.44 -7.03
CA ARG A 32 5.19 21.52 -5.58
C ARG A 32 6.17 20.65 -4.80
N ILE A 33 6.53 21.11 -3.62
CA ILE A 33 7.30 20.32 -2.65
C ILE A 33 6.34 19.32 -1.99
N LEU A 34 6.61 18.02 -2.11
CA LEU A 34 5.74 16.96 -1.63
C LEU A 34 6.01 16.61 -0.17
N CYS A 35 4.96 16.37 0.59
CA CYS A 35 5.01 15.70 1.88
C CYS A 35 4.01 14.53 1.86
N ILE A 36 4.47 13.28 1.92
CA ILE A 36 3.59 12.13 2.10
C ILE A 36 3.45 11.87 3.60
N ASP A 37 2.26 12.07 4.11
CA ASP A 37 1.95 11.94 5.52
C ASP A 37 1.11 10.69 5.80
N TRP A 38 1.75 9.68 6.43
CA TRP A 38 1.15 8.43 6.88
C TRP A 38 1.21 8.31 8.42
N THR A 39 1.06 9.44 9.12
CA THR A 39 1.13 9.50 10.59
C THR A 39 -0.17 9.12 11.29
N ASP A 40 -1.11 8.48 10.61
CA ASP A 40 -2.34 7.99 11.19
C ASP A 40 -2.14 6.75 12.10
N ARG A 41 -3.20 6.41 12.85
CA ARG A 41 -3.18 5.29 13.79
C ARG A 41 -3.10 3.92 13.14
N ILE A 42 -3.33 3.82 11.83
CA ILE A 42 -3.36 2.54 11.13
C ILE A 42 -1.97 2.12 10.69
N TRP A 43 -1.22 3.05 10.10
CA TRP A 43 0.10 2.76 9.54
C TRP A 43 1.22 2.98 10.54
N SER A 44 1.21 4.14 11.18
CA SER A 44 2.32 4.55 12.03
C SER A 44 2.12 4.15 13.48
N HIS A 45 3.23 3.85 14.12
CA HIS A 45 3.35 3.87 15.55
C HIS A 45 4.77 4.35 15.88
N ASP A 46 5.01 4.91 17.04
CA ASP A 46 6.33 5.40 17.49
C ASP A 46 7.01 6.32 16.46
N ASP A 47 6.28 7.31 15.94
CA ASP A 47 6.74 8.32 14.96
C ASP A 47 7.19 7.78 13.59
N ARG A 48 7.03 6.49 13.33
CA ARG A 48 7.34 5.90 12.03
C ARG A 48 6.22 6.15 11.03
N HIS A 49 6.57 6.77 9.93
CA HIS A 49 5.67 7.17 8.84
C HIS A 49 6.25 6.80 7.48
N PHE A 50 5.71 7.33 6.38
CA PHE A 50 6.16 7.00 5.02
C PHE A 50 7.68 7.05 4.86
N TYR A 51 8.33 8.15 5.26
CA TYR A 51 9.77 8.34 5.09
C TYR A 51 10.64 7.50 6.05
N SER A 52 10.05 6.77 6.96
CA SER A 52 10.76 5.74 7.73
C SER A 52 10.98 4.47 6.91
N TYR A 53 10.25 4.28 5.82
CA TYR A 53 10.31 3.10 4.95
C TYR A 53 10.81 3.42 3.55
N PHE A 54 10.53 4.62 3.03
CA PHE A 54 10.73 4.99 1.65
C PHE A 54 11.43 6.33 1.49
N ASP A 55 12.20 6.44 0.41
CA ASP A 55 12.74 7.68 -0.12
C ASP A 55 12.11 7.98 -1.48
N LEU A 56 12.01 9.26 -1.83
CA LEU A 56 11.61 9.71 -3.16
C LEU A 56 12.83 10.14 -3.97
N VAL A 57 12.81 9.83 -5.26
CA VAL A 57 13.91 10.15 -6.19
C VAL A 57 13.39 11.05 -7.31
N GLY A 58 14.06 12.18 -7.51
CA GLY A 58 13.66 13.14 -8.55
C GLY A 58 12.40 13.95 -8.24
N VAL A 59 11.91 13.89 -7.01
CA VAL A 59 10.76 14.65 -6.52
C VAL A 59 11.24 15.54 -5.37
N PRO A 60 11.03 16.86 -5.39
CA PRO A 60 11.33 17.70 -4.23
C PRO A 60 10.37 17.36 -3.09
N TYR A 61 10.88 17.12 -1.89
CA TYR A 61 10.04 16.73 -0.76
C TYR A 61 10.54 17.23 0.60
N VAL A 62 9.63 17.27 1.55
CA VAL A 62 9.91 17.37 2.99
C VAL A 62 9.37 16.12 3.68
N THR A 63 9.98 15.74 4.80
CA THR A 63 9.69 14.45 5.45
C THR A 63 8.57 14.54 6.48
N THR A 64 8.22 15.76 6.95
CA THR A 64 7.15 15.96 7.92
C THR A 64 6.37 17.24 7.63
N VAL A 65 5.11 17.25 8.00
CA VAL A 65 4.26 18.46 7.90
C VAL A 65 4.76 19.62 8.78
N GLY A 66 5.54 19.33 9.81
CA GLY A 66 6.17 20.36 10.66
C GLY A 66 7.22 21.20 9.94
N GLN A 67 7.74 20.75 8.81
CA GLN A 67 8.67 21.52 7.97
C GLN A 67 7.95 22.51 7.04
N ILE A 68 6.63 22.46 6.97
CA ILE A 68 5.80 23.37 6.18
C ILE A 68 5.32 24.51 7.09
N PRO A 69 5.51 25.79 6.71
CA PRO A 69 5.04 26.92 7.53
C PRO A 69 3.52 26.87 7.72
N GLN A 70 3.07 26.74 8.97
CA GLN A 70 1.68 26.49 9.33
C GLN A 70 0.74 27.69 9.06
N GLN A 71 1.31 28.91 8.92
CA GLN A 71 0.57 30.13 8.61
C GLN A 71 0.20 30.28 7.12
N LEU A 72 0.74 29.43 6.24
CA LEU A 72 0.42 29.50 4.81
C LEU A 72 -1.03 29.13 4.55
N GLU A 73 -1.64 29.85 3.61
CA GLU A 73 -2.99 29.55 3.14
C GLU A 73 -3.07 28.11 2.63
N THR A 74 -4.05 27.35 3.11
CA THR A 74 -4.18 25.93 2.89
C THR A 74 -5.52 25.59 2.25
N PHE A 75 -5.49 24.74 1.22
CA PHE A 75 -6.68 24.12 0.66
C PHE A 75 -6.65 22.59 0.88
N PRO A 76 -7.74 21.96 1.30
CA PRO A 76 -8.98 22.55 1.83
C PRO A 76 -8.74 23.29 3.17
N ILE A 77 -9.61 24.25 3.47
CA ILE A 77 -9.55 25.09 4.68
C ILE A 77 -9.53 24.28 5.99
N LEU A 78 -10.01 23.05 5.95
CA LEU A 78 -10.04 22.13 7.08
C LEU A 78 -8.66 21.92 7.73
N TRP A 79 -7.59 22.00 6.96
CA TRP A 79 -6.19 21.84 7.42
C TRP A 79 -5.47 23.17 7.67
N GLN A 80 -6.18 24.31 7.57
CA GLN A 80 -5.58 25.60 7.85
C GLN A 80 -5.10 25.69 9.30
N GLY A 81 -3.80 25.87 9.50
CA GLY A 81 -3.20 25.95 10.84
C GLY A 81 -3.00 24.61 11.57
N ASP A 82 -3.46 23.50 10.98
CA ASP A 82 -3.29 22.14 11.52
C ASP A 82 -3.07 21.13 10.39
N LEU A 83 -1.92 21.17 9.78
CA LEU A 83 -1.53 20.22 8.73
C LEU A 83 -1.34 18.80 9.30
N GLY A 84 -1.20 18.65 10.61
CA GLY A 84 -1.10 17.34 11.29
C GLY A 84 -2.44 16.61 11.41
N ARG A 85 -3.58 17.30 11.21
CA ARG A 85 -4.90 16.66 11.29
C ARG A 85 -4.96 15.44 10.40
N LEU A 86 -5.45 14.34 10.97
CA LEU A 86 -5.55 13.05 10.26
C LEU A 86 -6.64 13.09 9.18
N ALA A 87 -6.40 12.37 8.10
CA ALA A 87 -7.45 11.96 7.19
C ALA A 87 -8.04 10.64 7.70
N ASP A 88 -9.32 10.61 7.98
CA ASP A 88 -10.02 9.45 8.52
C ASP A 88 -11.36 9.22 7.81
N GLU A 89 -12.08 8.19 8.25
CA GLU A 89 -13.38 7.82 7.71
C GLU A 89 -14.41 8.95 7.80
N TRP A 90 -14.37 9.73 8.87
CA TRP A 90 -15.24 10.90 9.05
C TRP A 90 -15.05 11.95 7.95
N LEU A 91 -13.80 12.20 7.52
CA LEU A 91 -13.52 13.09 6.41
C LEU A 91 -14.04 12.55 5.08
N TYR A 92 -13.99 11.23 4.91
CA TYR A 92 -14.51 10.59 3.71
C TYR A 92 -16.03 10.72 3.60
N ASP A 93 -16.75 10.50 4.69
CA ASP A 93 -18.21 10.61 4.73
C ASP A 93 -18.68 12.04 4.50
N ARG A 94 -17.91 13.02 4.96
CA ARG A 94 -18.20 14.44 4.81
C ARG A 94 -17.53 15.13 3.63
N LYS A 95 -17.03 14.39 2.66
CA LYS A 95 -16.30 14.95 1.49
C LYS A 95 -17.07 16.02 0.73
N GLY A 96 -18.38 15.92 0.63
CA GLY A 96 -19.25 16.91 -0.01
C GLY A 96 -19.38 18.22 0.79
N GLU A 97 -19.26 18.16 2.12
CA GLU A 97 -19.33 19.32 3.00
C GLU A 97 -17.97 20.04 3.12
N ILE A 98 -16.87 19.29 2.98
CA ILE A 98 -15.51 19.79 3.17
C ILE A 98 -14.96 20.46 1.91
N ALA A 99 -15.69 20.37 0.80
CA ALA A 99 -15.34 20.99 -0.47
C ALA A 99 -13.89 20.70 -0.91
N PHE A 100 -13.41 19.48 -0.75
CA PHE A 100 -12.15 19.13 -1.33
C PHE A 100 -12.31 18.67 -2.77
N ASP A 101 -11.47 19.20 -3.61
CA ASP A 101 -11.44 18.91 -5.01
C ASP A 101 -10.41 17.81 -5.27
N ALA A 102 -10.88 16.64 -5.66
CA ALA A 102 -10.03 15.55 -6.07
C ALA A 102 -9.66 15.65 -7.56
N THR A 103 -9.99 16.75 -8.22
CA THR A 103 -9.56 17.00 -9.60
C THR A 103 -8.08 17.35 -9.65
N GLU A 104 -7.45 17.08 -10.79
CA GLU A 104 -6.03 17.31 -11.01
C GLU A 104 -5.66 18.77 -11.28
N ARG A 105 -6.54 19.72 -11.00
CA ARG A 105 -6.26 21.13 -11.22
C ARG A 105 -5.37 21.71 -10.11
N ASN A 106 -4.49 22.58 -10.52
CA ASN A 106 -3.62 23.27 -9.58
C ASN A 106 -4.38 24.30 -8.75
N HIS A 107 -4.40 24.13 -7.44
CA HIS A 107 -4.97 25.12 -6.53
C HIS A 107 -4.02 26.29 -6.35
N HIS A 108 -4.56 27.50 -6.18
CA HIS A 108 -3.74 28.72 -6.04
C HIS A 108 -3.07 28.83 -4.66
N GLN A 109 -3.61 28.16 -3.66
CA GLN A 109 -3.06 28.19 -2.31
C GLN A 109 -1.64 27.63 -2.24
N PRO A 110 -0.76 28.22 -1.43
CA PRO A 110 0.59 27.72 -1.19
C PRO A 110 0.62 26.28 -0.69
N VAL A 111 -0.33 25.87 0.15
CA VAL A 111 -0.44 24.50 0.63
C VAL A 111 -1.70 23.85 0.09
N TRP A 112 -1.52 22.69 -0.52
CA TRP A 112 -2.62 21.82 -0.93
C TRP A 112 -2.53 20.50 -0.16
N VAL A 113 -3.56 20.17 0.61
CA VAL A 113 -3.69 18.87 1.26
C VAL A 113 -4.58 17.97 0.41
N TYR A 114 -4.04 16.86 -0.04
CA TYR A 114 -4.74 15.84 -0.80
C TYR A 114 -5.04 14.64 0.09
N PRO A 115 -6.27 14.44 0.53
CA PRO A 115 -6.66 13.25 1.27
C PRO A 115 -6.81 12.09 0.30
N GLY A 116 -6.09 11.00 0.54
CA GLY A 116 -6.14 9.80 -0.30
C GLY A 116 -7.47 9.10 -0.21
N ILE A 117 -8.30 9.28 -1.20
CA ILE A 117 -9.53 8.50 -1.37
C ILE A 117 -9.22 7.46 -2.44
N GLY A 118 -8.93 6.22 -2.01
CA GLY A 118 -8.70 5.14 -2.94
C GLY A 118 -9.91 4.95 -3.84
N ASN A 119 -9.86 5.43 -5.07
CA ASN A 119 -10.82 5.04 -6.12
C ASN A 119 -10.52 5.67 -7.49
N ARG A 120 -9.29 6.06 -7.80
CA ARG A 120 -9.03 6.70 -9.08
C ARG A 120 -7.89 6.05 -9.83
N TYR A 121 -7.95 6.21 -11.14
CA TYR A 121 -7.00 5.75 -12.13
C TYR A 121 -5.62 6.37 -11.87
N TYR A 122 -4.72 5.61 -11.29
CA TYR A 122 -3.38 6.10 -10.96
C TYR A 122 -2.35 5.49 -11.88
N ASP A 123 -1.43 6.32 -12.28
CA ASP A 123 -0.25 5.89 -13.01
C ASP A 123 0.78 5.32 -12.03
N PHE A 124 0.73 4.03 -11.75
CA PHE A 124 1.68 3.35 -10.89
C PHE A 124 3.12 3.36 -11.43
N ILE A 125 3.32 3.70 -12.69
CA ILE A 125 4.65 3.74 -13.29
C ILE A 125 5.53 4.78 -12.57
N LYS A 126 4.98 5.92 -12.20
CA LYS A 126 5.75 6.97 -11.51
C LYS A 126 6.12 6.55 -10.10
N LEU A 127 5.20 5.95 -9.37
CA LEU A 127 5.54 5.38 -8.07
C LEU A 127 6.70 4.40 -8.17
N HIS A 128 6.65 3.51 -9.16
CA HIS A 128 7.70 2.53 -9.40
C HIS A 128 9.06 3.17 -9.73
N SER A 129 9.10 4.26 -10.49
CA SER A 129 10.34 4.92 -10.89
C SER A 129 10.91 5.89 -9.85
N GLN A 130 10.08 6.42 -8.98
CA GLN A 130 10.42 7.54 -8.09
C GLN A 130 10.38 7.20 -6.60
N MET A 131 9.88 6.03 -6.21
CA MET A 131 9.88 5.55 -4.83
C MET A 131 10.90 4.43 -4.64
N ARG A 132 11.64 4.48 -3.56
CA ARG A 132 12.62 3.44 -3.17
C ARG A 132 12.46 3.10 -1.71
N PHE A 133 12.76 1.87 -1.34
CA PHE A 133 12.96 1.57 0.07
C PHE A 133 14.24 2.24 0.57
N ARG A 134 14.20 2.69 1.80
CA ARG A 134 15.41 3.07 2.49
C ARG A 134 16.37 1.87 2.60
N PRO A 135 17.69 2.08 2.55
CA PRO A 135 18.65 0.97 2.54
C PRO A 135 18.49 -0.01 3.71
N GLU A 136 18.23 0.49 4.92
CA GLU A 136 17.99 -0.32 6.11
C GLU A 136 16.73 -1.18 5.99
N ILE A 137 15.65 -0.64 5.43
CA ILE A 137 14.39 -1.37 5.20
C ILE A 137 14.59 -2.42 4.10
N ALA A 138 15.27 -2.07 3.01
CA ALA A 138 15.59 -3.01 1.94
C ALA A 138 16.43 -4.19 2.46
N ALA A 139 17.43 -3.92 3.31
CA ALA A 139 18.25 -4.96 3.94
C ALA A 139 17.44 -5.86 4.86
N GLU A 140 16.53 -5.29 5.65
CA GLU A 140 15.64 -6.03 6.55
C GLU A 140 14.71 -6.96 5.76
N ILE A 141 14.00 -6.41 4.76
CA ILE A 141 13.13 -7.21 3.89
C ILE A 141 13.92 -8.32 3.19
N THR A 142 15.12 -8.02 2.68
CA THR A 142 15.98 -9.01 2.02
C THR A 142 16.31 -10.16 2.97
N ARG A 143 16.64 -9.87 4.23
CA ARG A 143 16.87 -10.94 5.24
C ARG A 143 15.60 -11.76 5.52
N MET A 144 14.44 -11.09 5.62
CA MET A 144 13.16 -11.76 5.89
C MET A 144 12.74 -12.75 4.78
N ILE A 145 13.18 -12.50 3.55
CA ILE A 145 12.80 -13.30 2.38
C ILE A 145 13.94 -14.17 1.82
N ALA A 146 15.09 -14.21 2.52
CA ALA A 146 16.30 -14.90 2.03
C ALA A 146 16.06 -16.38 1.75
N ASP A 147 15.34 -17.06 2.64
CA ASP A 147 15.06 -18.49 2.56
C ASP A 147 13.78 -18.82 1.79
N VAL A 148 13.09 -17.82 1.23
CA VAL A 148 11.86 -18.05 0.47
C VAL A 148 12.20 -18.50 -0.94
N PRO A 149 11.78 -19.71 -1.38
CA PRO A 149 12.06 -20.21 -2.71
C PRO A 149 11.52 -19.28 -3.80
N THR A 150 12.28 -19.09 -4.88
CA THR A 150 11.87 -18.25 -6.02
C THR A 150 11.23 -19.01 -7.18
N ASN A 151 11.26 -20.33 -7.12
CA ASN A 151 10.76 -21.23 -8.17
C ASN A 151 9.37 -21.79 -7.89
N LEU A 152 8.83 -21.59 -6.69
CA LEU A 152 7.48 -22.01 -6.35
C LEU A 152 6.44 -20.94 -6.71
N PRO A 153 5.22 -21.34 -7.06
CA PRO A 153 4.11 -20.41 -7.20
C PRO A 153 3.77 -19.79 -5.84
N VAL A 154 3.20 -18.58 -5.84
CA VAL A 154 2.68 -17.92 -4.65
C VAL A 154 1.16 -17.95 -4.67
N VAL A 155 0.55 -18.30 -3.56
CA VAL A 155 -0.89 -18.23 -3.35
C VAL A 155 -1.22 -17.19 -2.28
N HIS A 156 -2.04 -16.21 -2.65
CA HIS A 156 -2.53 -15.18 -1.74
C HIS A 156 -3.92 -15.53 -1.23
N LEU A 157 -4.00 -15.85 0.05
CA LEU A 157 -5.24 -16.20 0.76
C LEU A 157 -5.70 -14.99 1.59
N ARG A 158 -6.70 -14.26 1.11
CA ARG A 158 -7.31 -13.14 1.81
C ARG A 158 -8.74 -13.49 2.20
N GLY A 159 -8.99 -13.61 3.49
CA GLY A 159 -10.29 -13.99 4.05
C GLY A 159 -10.92 -12.97 5.00
N THR A 160 -10.15 -11.96 5.41
CA THR A 160 -10.56 -11.07 6.50
C THR A 160 -11.74 -10.14 6.17
N ASP A 161 -11.94 -9.80 4.89
CA ASP A 161 -12.96 -8.82 4.47
C ASP A 161 -13.84 -9.28 3.28
N ARG A 162 -13.75 -10.55 2.86
CA ARG A 162 -14.46 -11.04 1.68
C ARG A 162 -14.84 -12.50 1.76
N ALA A 163 -16.05 -12.80 1.31
CA ALA A 163 -16.50 -14.17 1.10
C ALA A 163 -15.63 -14.88 0.03
N LEU A 164 -15.37 -16.17 0.25
CA LEU A 164 -14.66 -16.99 -0.71
C LEU A 164 -15.58 -17.27 -1.90
N PRO A 165 -15.11 -17.03 -3.15
CA PRO A 165 -15.85 -17.44 -4.34
C PRO A 165 -15.96 -18.96 -4.43
N ASP A 166 -17.13 -19.47 -4.83
CA ASP A 166 -17.37 -20.90 -5.02
C ASP A 166 -16.38 -21.49 -6.05
N GLY A 167 -15.88 -22.69 -5.76
CA GLY A 167 -14.97 -23.44 -6.65
C GLY A 167 -13.56 -22.86 -6.77
N ARG A 168 -13.29 -21.68 -6.23
CA ARG A 168 -11.98 -21.03 -6.33
C ARG A 168 -10.89 -21.74 -5.55
N TRP A 169 -11.26 -22.39 -4.45
CA TRP A 169 -10.33 -23.15 -3.62
C TRP A 169 -9.71 -24.32 -4.39
N GLU A 170 -10.54 -25.15 -5.01
CA GLU A 170 -10.13 -26.30 -5.78
C GLU A 170 -9.35 -25.91 -7.03
N GLU A 171 -9.68 -24.78 -7.64
CA GLU A 171 -8.93 -24.22 -8.75
C GLU A 171 -7.50 -23.85 -8.33
N LEU A 172 -7.36 -23.20 -7.18
CA LEU A 172 -6.05 -22.83 -6.63
C LEU A 172 -5.19 -24.04 -6.29
N LEU A 173 -5.76 -25.07 -5.64
CA LEU A 173 -5.05 -26.30 -5.32
C LEU A 173 -4.56 -27.02 -6.58
N ARG A 174 -5.35 -27.04 -7.66
CA ARG A 174 -4.93 -27.60 -8.95
C ARG A 174 -3.83 -26.78 -9.62
N ALA A 175 -3.89 -25.45 -9.53
CA ALA A 175 -2.92 -24.56 -10.16
C ALA A 175 -1.58 -24.51 -9.40
N ALA A 176 -1.61 -24.70 -8.08
CA ALA A 176 -0.46 -24.58 -7.19
C ALA A 176 -0.52 -25.62 -6.05
N PRO A 177 -0.34 -26.92 -6.37
CA PRO A 177 -0.46 -28.00 -5.38
C PRO A 177 0.59 -27.93 -4.26
N VAL A 178 1.71 -27.27 -4.51
CA VAL A 178 2.71 -26.85 -3.51
C VAL A 178 3.03 -25.40 -3.77
N ALA A 179 2.88 -24.55 -2.78
CA ALA A 179 2.98 -23.10 -2.95
C ALA A 179 3.65 -22.40 -1.77
N ILE A 180 4.11 -21.18 -2.02
CA ILE A 180 4.37 -20.20 -0.97
C ILE A 180 3.04 -19.52 -0.65
N VAL A 181 2.64 -19.57 0.62
CA VAL A 181 1.36 -19.03 1.08
C VAL A 181 1.57 -17.67 1.73
N VAL A 182 0.91 -16.67 1.16
CA VAL A 182 0.79 -15.31 1.72
C VAL A 182 -0.64 -15.11 2.18
N SER A 183 -0.85 -14.79 3.45
CA SER A 183 -2.19 -14.68 4.03
C SER A 183 -2.24 -13.74 5.22
N ASP A 184 -3.39 -13.11 5.42
CA ASP A 184 -3.76 -12.37 6.62
C ASP A 184 -4.75 -13.17 7.53
N ASP A 185 -5.07 -14.40 7.15
CA ASP A 185 -6.09 -15.24 7.80
C ASP A 185 -5.53 -16.60 8.19
N SER A 186 -5.39 -16.82 9.50
CA SER A 186 -4.86 -18.07 10.05
C SER A 186 -5.74 -19.29 9.80
N ALA A 187 -7.07 -19.13 9.69
CA ALA A 187 -7.98 -20.22 9.40
C ALA A 187 -7.84 -20.70 7.95
N LEU A 188 -7.68 -19.77 7.00
CA LEU A 188 -7.39 -20.11 5.60
C LEU A 188 -6.02 -20.78 5.45
N VAL A 189 -5.02 -20.33 6.20
CA VAL A 189 -3.70 -20.96 6.24
C VAL A 189 -3.82 -22.39 6.73
N ALA A 190 -4.48 -22.64 7.86
CA ALA A 190 -4.67 -23.97 8.42
C ALA A 190 -5.40 -24.90 7.44
N ARG A 191 -6.46 -24.40 6.77
CA ARG A 191 -7.18 -25.14 5.73
C ARG A 191 -6.27 -25.46 4.54
N TRP A 192 -5.48 -24.50 4.09
CA TRP A 192 -4.55 -24.74 2.96
C TRP A 192 -3.54 -25.81 3.28
N LEU A 193 -2.91 -25.76 4.47
CA LEU A 193 -1.93 -26.77 4.90
C LEU A 193 -2.54 -28.16 5.10
N ALA A 194 -3.83 -28.27 5.41
CA ALA A 194 -4.51 -29.56 5.45
C ALA A 194 -4.63 -30.19 4.05
N ASP A 195 -4.85 -29.39 3.03
CA ASP A 195 -4.99 -29.85 1.64
C ASP A 195 -3.64 -29.87 0.86
N SER A 196 -2.64 -29.11 1.32
CA SER A 196 -1.32 -28.95 0.69
C SER A 196 -0.23 -28.83 1.79
N PRO A 197 0.13 -29.93 2.46
CA PRO A 197 1.02 -29.90 3.63
C PRO A 197 2.48 -29.49 3.32
N ASP A 198 2.92 -29.67 2.07
CA ASP A 198 4.27 -29.30 1.64
C ASP A 198 4.42 -27.83 1.27
N SER A 199 3.37 -27.03 1.40
CA SER A 199 3.41 -25.61 1.17
C SER A 199 4.13 -24.85 2.27
N MET A 200 4.81 -23.76 1.90
CA MET A 200 5.52 -22.88 2.84
C MET A 200 4.70 -21.65 3.18
N VAL A 201 4.36 -21.46 4.44
CA VAL A 201 3.72 -20.24 4.92
C VAL A 201 4.78 -19.21 5.26
N VAL A 202 4.65 -18.02 4.70
CA VAL A 202 5.63 -16.93 4.90
C VAL A 202 5.06 -15.75 5.69
N SER A 203 3.76 -15.53 5.65
CA SER A 203 3.11 -14.43 6.37
C SER A 203 3.02 -14.70 7.87
N GLU A 204 3.11 -13.63 8.66
CA GLU A 204 2.73 -13.67 10.05
C GLU A 204 1.24 -13.35 10.17
N THR A 205 0.43 -14.36 10.48
CA THR A 205 -0.99 -14.14 10.76
C THR A 205 -1.15 -13.81 12.25
N LEU A 206 -1.98 -12.80 12.56
CA LEU A 206 -2.39 -12.57 13.94
C LEU A 206 -3.34 -13.70 14.39
N ALA A 207 -3.30 -14.01 15.68
CA ALA A 207 -4.28 -14.92 16.25
C ALA A 207 -5.71 -14.41 16.02
N PRO A 208 -6.71 -15.29 15.79
CA PRO A 208 -8.08 -14.88 15.45
C PRO A 208 -8.74 -13.91 16.44
N ASN A 209 -8.35 -13.98 17.73
CA ASN A 209 -8.81 -13.08 18.79
C ASN A 209 -8.21 -11.67 18.68
N LEU A 210 -7.19 -11.46 17.86
CA LEU A 210 -6.55 -10.17 17.61
C LEU A 210 -7.13 -9.48 16.38
N ALA A 211 -7.70 -10.22 15.47
CA ALA A 211 -8.36 -9.72 14.26
C ALA A 211 -9.69 -9.00 14.56
N GLY A 212 -9.88 -8.48 15.77
CA GLY A 212 -11.01 -7.64 16.20
C GLY A 212 -12.39 -8.17 15.80
N ASN A 213 -13.26 -8.39 16.71
CA ASN A 213 -14.71 -8.62 16.64
C ASN A 213 -15.37 -8.73 15.26
N GLY A 214 -14.91 -9.63 14.39
CA GLY A 214 -15.69 -10.08 13.22
C GLY A 214 -15.88 -9.07 12.08
N VAL A 215 -15.29 -7.92 12.13
CA VAL A 215 -15.36 -6.94 11.05
C VAL A 215 -14.01 -6.86 10.35
N GLY A 216 -13.81 -7.68 9.37
CA GLY A 216 -12.86 -7.67 8.25
C GLY A 216 -11.72 -6.67 8.16
N ILE A 217 -11.10 -6.33 9.26
CA ILE A 217 -9.96 -5.43 9.31
C ILE A 217 -8.71 -6.31 9.22
N GLY A 218 -8.03 -6.25 8.08
CA GLY A 218 -6.74 -6.94 7.91
C GLY A 218 -5.78 -6.58 9.04
N THR A 219 -4.91 -7.49 9.39
CA THR A 219 -3.94 -7.42 10.48
C THR A 219 -3.19 -6.08 10.57
N HIS A 220 -2.89 -5.50 9.41
CA HIS A 220 -2.19 -4.22 9.28
C HIS A 220 -3.08 -3.00 9.56
N LYS A 221 -4.41 -3.13 9.60
CA LYS A 221 -5.36 -2.07 9.98
C LYS A 221 -5.71 -2.08 11.46
N THR A 222 -5.18 -3.03 12.24
CA THR A 222 -5.46 -3.11 13.67
C THR A 222 -4.81 -1.93 14.41
N ASP A 223 -5.55 -1.31 15.32
CA ASP A 223 -5.07 -0.18 16.12
C ASP A 223 -3.72 -0.52 16.78
N PRO A 224 -2.68 0.29 16.61
CA PRO A 224 -1.37 0.07 17.20
C PRO A 224 -1.39 -0.11 18.72
N LEU A 225 -2.31 0.56 19.43
CA LEU A 225 -2.45 0.37 20.89
C LEU A 225 -2.94 -1.02 21.24
N VAL A 226 -3.87 -1.58 20.46
CA VAL A 226 -4.34 -2.96 20.63
C VAL A 226 -3.19 -3.93 20.41
N LEU A 227 -2.41 -3.72 19.35
CA LEU A 227 -1.23 -4.54 19.04
C LEU A 227 -0.18 -4.45 20.14
N LYS A 228 0.15 -3.24 20.61
CA LYS A 228 1.11 -3.00 21.66
C LYS A 228 0.72 -3.67 22.97
N ASN A 229 -0.55 -3.58 23.37
CA ASN A 229 -1.07 -4.24 24.59
C ASN A 229 -0.98 -5.76 24.52
N GLN A 230 -0.83 -6.32 23.32
CA GLN A 230 -0.70 -7.75 23.06
C GLN A 230 0.75 -8.15 22.71
N GLY A 231 1.70 -7.24 22.89
CA GLY A 231 3.11 -7.50 22.64
C GLY A 231 3.49 -7.60 21.16
N VAL A 232 2.62 -7.10 20.25
CA VAL A 232 2.87 -7.14 18.82
C VAL A 232 3.52 -5.84 18.35
N ASP A 233 4.68 -5.94 17.72
CA ASP A 233 5.40 -4.82 17.12
C ASP A 233 4.79 -4.44 15.76
N LYS A 234 4.17 -3.26 15.68
CA LYS A 234 3.58 -2.74 14.46
C LYS A 234 4.61 -2.53 13.33
N HIS A 235 5.82 -2.12 13.67
CA HIS A 235 6.89 -1.96 12.68
C HIS A 235 7.23 -3.31 12.03
N ARG A 236 7.35 -4.36 12.82
CA ARG A 236 7.57 -5.72 12.32
C ARG A 236 6.44 -6.18 11.42
N LEU A 237 5.18 -5.88 11.77
CA LEU A 237 4.04 -6.17 10.91
C LEU A 237 4.10 -5.40 9.57
N ASN A 238 4.48 -4.13 9.60
CA ASN A 238 4.65 -3.35 8.37
C ASN A 238 5.78 -3.93 7.51
N LEU A 239 6.91 -4.29 8.09
CA LEU A 239 8.00 -4.97 7.37
C LEU A 239 7.54 -6.28 6.76
N ARG A 240 6.74 -7.06 7.49
CA ARG A 240 6.21 -8.33 6.98
C ARG A 240 5.25 -8.11 5.83
N LEU A 241 4.34 -7.13 5.93
CA LEU A 241 3.47 -6.72 4.84
C LEU A 241 4.27 -6.38 3.56
N LEU A 242 5.35 -5.61 3.72
CA LEU A 242 6.23 -5.23 2.61
C LEU A 242 6.96 -6.46 2.04
N ALA A 243 7.43 -7.37 2.90
CA ALA A 243 8.03 -8.63 2.48
C ALA A 243 7.05 -9.50 1.68
N ASP A 244 5.82 -9.64 2.15
CA ASP A 244 4.76 -10.38 1.47
C ASP A 244 4.44 -9.78 0.09
N PHE A 245 4.40 -8.45 0.00
CA PHE A 245 4.24 -7.73 -1.27
C PHE A 245 5.36 -8.07 -2.25
N ILE A 246 6.62 -8.06 -1.79
CA ILE A 246 7.80 -8.38 -2.60
C ILE A 246 7.81 -9.86 -3.02
N ILE A 247 7.47 -10.78 -2.13
CA ILE A 247 7.37 -12.21 -2.43
C ILE A 247 6.39 -12.43 -3.60
N MET A 248 5.20 -11.84 -3.52
CA MET A 248 4.21 -11.93 -4.60
C MET A 248 4.67 -11.25 -5.89
N ALA A 249 5.34 -10.09 -5.79
CA ALA A 249 5.82 -9.35 -6.95
C ALA A 249 6.89 -10.13 -7.74
N ARG A 250 7.80 -10.84 -7.04
CA ARG A 250 8.90 -11.61 -7.67
C ARG A 250 8.52 -13.02 -8.12
N ALA A 251 7.36 -13.51 -7.70
CA ALA A 251 6.94 -14.85 -8.02
C ALA A 251 6.74 -15.06 -9.54
N PRO A 252 7.24 -16.14 -10.14
CA PRO A 252 7.00 -16.44 -11.55
C PRO A 252 5.51 -16.64 -11.83
N HIS A 253 4.83 -17.30 -10.92
CA HIS A 253 3.39 -17.52 -10.95
C HIS A 253 2.79 -17.12 -9.61
N ALA A 254 1.69 -16.39 -9.65
CA ALA A 254 0.96 -16.04 -8.44
C ALA A 254 -0.54 -16.14 -8.67
N HIS A 255 -1.22 -16.64 -7.68
CA HIS A 255 -2.65 -16.87 -7.67
C HIS A 255 -3.26 -16.21 -6.45
N ALA A 256 -4.50 -15.77 -6.54
CA ALA A 256 -5.21 -15.22 -5.40
C ALA A 256 -6.57 -15.89 -5.25
N ILE A 257 -6.95 -16.18 -4.01
CA ILE A 257 -8.31 -16.64 -3.72
C ILE A 257 -9.33 -15.56 -4.08
N ASN A 258 -8.96 -14.30 -3.87
CA ASN A 258 -9.71 -13.14 -4.33
C ASN A 258 -8.89 -12.38 -5.40
N PRO A 259 -9.14 -12.61 -6.70
CA PRO A 259 -8.39 -11.96 -7.77
C PRO A 259 -8.57 -10.43 -7.80
N ASN A 260 -9.63 -9.91 -7.18
CA ASN A 260 -9.91 -8.48 -7.06
C ASN A 260 -9.20 -7.83 -5.87
N SER A 261 -8.30 -8.53 -5.18
CA SER A 261 -7.48 -7.92 -4.13
C SER A 261 -6.54 -6.88 -4.71
N LEU A 262 -6.64 -5.64 -4.26
CA LEU A 262 -5.74 -4.56 -4.70
C LEU A 262 -4.29 -4.89 -4.33
N PHE A 263 -4.05 -5.49 -3.17
CA PHE A 263 -2.72 -5.91 -2.73
C PHE A 263 -2.10 -6.93 -3.69
N PHE A 264 -2.86 -7.93 -4.11
CA PHE A 264 -2.43 -8.90 -5.11
C PHE A 264 -2.18 -8.24 -6.47
N SER A 265 -3.15 -7.50 -7.00
CA SER A 265 -3.05 -6.89 -8.34
C SER A 265 -1.88 -5.94 -8.44
N MET A 266 -1.66 -5.11 -7.41
CA MET A 266 -0.57 -4.15 -7.39
C MET A 266 0.80 -4.82 -7.28
N SER A 267 0.93 -5.86 -6.43
CA SER A 267 2.19 -6.61 -6.33
C SER A 267 2.56 -7.27 -7.67
N ARG A 268 1.57 -7.84 -8.37
CA ARG A 268 1.79 -8.43 -9.71
C ARG A 268 2.18 -7.39 -10.74
N PHE A 269 1.56 -6.23 -10.71
CA PHE A 269 1.96 -5.11 -11.57
C PHE A 269 3.43 -4.75 -11.37
N PHE A 270 3.89 -4.55 -10.13
CA PHE A 270 5.30 -4.27 -9.86
C PHE A 270 6.23 -5.40 -10.31
N GLY A 271 5.83 -6.65 -10.16
CA GLY A 271 6.58 -7.80 -10.65
C GLY A 271 6.76 -7.80 -12.17
N GLN A 272 5.72 -7.43 -12.91
CA GLN A 272 5.72 -7.38 -14.37
C GLN A 272 6.47 -6.16 -14.93
N CYS A 273 6.52 -5.07 -14.17
CA CYS A 273 7.22 -3.85 -14.55
C CYS A 273 8.76 -3.91 -14.42
N GLY A 274 9.39 -5.05 -14.38
CA GLY A 274 10.84 -5.20 -14.37
C GLY A 274 11.40 -5.85 -13.12
N GLY A 275 10.53 -6.46 -12.34
CA GLY A 275 10.93 -7.15 -11.11
C GLY A 275 11.17 -6.22 -9.92
N VAL A 276 11.49 -6.81 -8.81
CA VAL A 276 11.68 -6.13 -7.52
C VAL A 276 13.15 -6.05 -7.15
N GLY A 277 13.98 -5.74 -8.06
CA GLY A 277 15.39 -5.62 -7.72
C GLY A 277 15.97 -4.26 -8.11
N PRO A 278 16.62 -3.66 -7.21
CA PRO A 278 16.23 -3.28 -5.87
C PRO A 278 14.99 -2.41 -5.93
N ILE A 279 14.01 -2.85 -5.25
CA ILE A 279 12.65 -2.44 -5.07
C ILE A 279 12.36 -1.05 -5.61
N PHE A 280 11.54 -0.93 -6.66
CA PHE A 280 11.17 0.32 -7.31
C PHE A 280 12.33 1.08 -8.01
N GLN A 281 13.34 0.42 -8.56
CA GLN A 281 14.51 1.12 -9.12
C GLN A 281 14.48 1.35 -10.63
N ALA A 282 13.84 0.52 -11.42
CA ALA A 282 13.85 0.68 -12.86
C ALA A 282 12.54 1.28 -13.34
N ALA A 283 12.60 2.33 -14.16
CA ALA A 283 11.46 2.69 -14.99
C ALA A 283 11.28 1.55 -16.01
N PRO A 284 10.20 0.78 -15.97
CA PRO A 284 9.98 -0.24 -16.96
C PRO A 284 9.70 0.40 -18.32
N LYS A 285 10.11 -0.28 -19.38
CA LYS A 285 9.43 -0.09 -20.66
C LYS A 285 8.04 -0.68 -20.48
N ALA A 286 7.08 0.14 -20.09
CA ALA A 286 5.74 -0.33 -19.81
C ALA A 286 5.09 -0.82 -21.08
N GLU A 287 4.93 -2.13 -21.21
CA GLU A 287 3.89 -2.69 -22.05
C GLU A 287 2.54 -2.34 -21.42
N LYS A 288 1.54 -2.12 -22.24
CA LYS A 288 0.18 -1.77 -21.80
C LYS A 288 -0.32 -2.84 -20.83
N PHE A 289 -0.37 -2.50 -19.56
CA PHE A 289 -0.94 -3.36 -18.54
C PHE A 289 -2.32 -2.84 -18.16
N SER A 290 -3.33 -3.68 -18.25
CA SER A 290 -4.68 -3.36 -17.81
C SER A 290 -5.06 -4.31 -16.68
N THR A 291 -5.43 -3.76 -15.53
CA THR A 291 -6.06 -4.53 -14.46
C THR A 291 -7.50 -4.07 -14.28
N HIS A 292 -8.35 -5.01 -13.94
CA HIS A 292 -9.71 -4.73 -13.50
C HIS A 292 -9.74 -4.78 -11.98
N HIS A 293 -10.07 -3.67 -11.36
CA HIS A 293 -10.30 -3.64 -9.93
C HIS A 293 -11.60 -2.88 -9.65
N ARG A 294 -12.54 -3.51 -8.95
CA ARG A 294 -13.86 -2.94 -8.62
C ARG A 294 -14.63 -2.40 -9.83
N GLY A 295 -14.53 -3.07 -10.98
CA GLY A 295 -15.20 -2.65 -12.22
C GLY A 295 -14.56 -1.46 -12.93
N HIS A 296 -13.39 -1.02 -12.50
CA HIS A 296 -12.62 0.03 -13.16
C HIS A 296 -11.50 -0.57 -13.98
N HIS A 297 -11.25 0.00 -15.16
CA HIS A 297 -10.11 -0.32 -15.99
C HIS A 297 -8.97 0.62 -15.66
N PHE A 298 -7.81 0.07 -15.29
CA PHE A 298 -6.58 0.84 -15.11
C PHE A 298 -5.80 0.78 -16.42
N TYR A 299 -5.63 1.93 -17.05
CA TYR A 299 -4.80 2.06 -18.25
C TYR A 299 -3.49 2.74 -17.88
N PHE A 300 -2.39 2.07 -18.16
CA PHE A 300 -1.08 2.67 -18.02
C PHE A 300 -0.69 3.28 -19.38
N ARG A 301 -0.49 4.59 -19.40
CA ARG A 301 0.05 5.26 -20.57
C ARG A 301 1.57 5.08 -20.59
N GLN A 302 2.12 4.71 -21.74
CA GLN A 302 3.54 4.88 -21.99
C GLN A 302 3.81 6.39 -21.98
N SER A 303 4.73 6.84 -21.11
CA SER A 303 5.32 8.15 -21.27
C SER A 303 6.18 8.14 -22.54
N PRO A 304 6.16 9.20 -23.35
CA PRO A 304 6.99 9.29 -24.55
C PRO A 304 8.48 9.20 -24.22
#